data_bf363253993ca9e7a780cd0211cac5a3
#
_entry.id   bf363253993ca9e7a780cd0211cac5a3
#
_cell.length_a   1.000
_cell.length_b   1.000
_cell.length_c   1.000
_cell.angle_alpha   90.00
_cell.angle_beta   90.00
_cell.angle_gamma   90.00
#
_symmetry.space_group_name_H-M   'P 1'
#
loop_
_entity.id
_entity.type
_entity.pdbx_description
1 polymer ?
#
loop_
_entity_poly.entity_id
_entity_poly.type
_entity_poly.pdbx_seq_one_letter_code
_entity_poly.pdbx_strand_id
1 'polypeptide(L)'
;MKKIPTLFTRIYEGHKIVGIKDEITPGCEDAFKNGIATIKVDGSCCAIINGKFYKRYDAKKGRKPPEGAIPCCDPDPVTGHWPHWVPVDSNNPGDKWFIQAKANSTKLICELSLDWTYEAIGPHFQGNPYNLEKDYLLPHGEIIVEVGRDFESILNWLNEHKEEGLVFWLDDEPICKIKRSDFGFEWPVKDA
;
A
#
# COMPACT_ATOMS: atom_id res chain seq x y z
N MET A 1 6.87 -2.05 6.98
CA MET A 1 5.69 -2.88 6.60
C MET A 1 6.15 -3.97 5.64
N LYS A 2 5.89 -5.22 5.97
CA LYS A 2 6.17 -6.38 5.11
C LYS A 2 5.26 -6.36 3.86
N LYS A 3 5.63 -7.09 2.81
CA LYS A 3 4.75 -7.31 1.66
C LYS A 3 3.63 -8.26 2.05
N ILE A 4 2.39 -7.85 1.87
CA ILE A 4 1.20 -8.66 2.16
C ILE A 4 0.73 -9.39 0.89
N PRO A 5 0.17 -10.62 1.01
CA PRO A 5 -0.35 -11.39 -0.12
C PRO A 5 -1.60 -10.78 -0.74
N THR A 6 -1.97 -11.29 -1.92
CA THR A 6 -3.28 -11.03 -2.52
C THR A 6 -4.32 -11.90 -1.82
N LEU A 7 -5.50 -11.34 -1.56
CA LEU A 7 -6.61 -12.05 -0.88
C LEU A 7 -6.98 -13.36 -1.57
N PHE A 8 -7.13 -13.32 -2.89
CA PHE A 8 -7.45 -14.51 -3.67
C PHE A 8 -6.24 -15.04 -4.42
N THR A 9 -6.20 -16.35 -4.62
CA THR A 9 -5.11 -17.06 -5.28
C THR A 9 -4.98 -16.60 -6.74
N ARG A 10 -3.77 -16.17 -7.12
CA ARG A 10 -3.47 -15.71 -8.49
C ARG A 10 -3.26 -16.88 -9.44
N ILE A 11 -3.73 -16.70 -10.68
CA ILE A 11 -3.47 -17.60 -11.80
C ILE A 11 -2.27 -17.05 -12.57
N TYR A 12 -1.30 -17.92 -12.84
CA TYR A 12 -0.08 -17.58 -13.57
C TYR A 12 0.02 -18.34 -14.89
N GLU A 13 0.41 -17.64 -15.95
CA GLU A 13 0.93 -18.21 -17.18
C GLU A 13 2.41 -17.84 -17.30
N GLY A 14 3.28 -18.79 -17.01
CA GLY A 14 4.71 -18.52 -16.84
C GLY A 14 4.96 -17.56 -15.68
N HIS A 15 5.50 -16.37 -15.96
CA HIS A 15 5.74 -15.31 -14.96
C HIS A 15 4.65 -14.22 -14.93
N LYS A 16 3.64 -14.32 -15.78
CA LYS A 16 2.57 -13.31 -15.90
C LYS A 16 1.35 -13.72 -15.12
N ILE A 17 0.79 -12.78 -14.35
CA ILE A 17 -0.51 -12.94 -13.71
C ILE A 17 -1.57 -12.73 -14.77
N VAL A 18 -2.46 -13.71 -14.94
CA VAL A 18 -3.55 -13.69 -15.94
C VAL A 18 -4.94 -13.62 -15.31
N GLY A 19 -5.02 -13.71 -13.97
CA GLY A 19 -6.29 -13.60 -13.24
C GLY A 19 -6.16 -14.09 -11.81
N ILE A 20 -7.31 -14.26 -11.18
CA ILE A 20 -7.45 -14.81 -9.81
C ILE A 20 -8.52 -15.90 -9.80
N LYS A 21 -8.43 -16.80 -8.82
CA LYS A 21 -9.44 -17.84 -8.55
C LYS A 21 -10.33 -17.39 -7.39
N ASP A 22 -11.56 -17.90 -7.36
CA ASP A 22 -12.41 -17.86 -6.16
C ASP A 22 -11.91 -18.86 -5.10
N GLU A 23 -10.72 -18.55 -4.57
CA GLU A 23 -10.01 -19.36 -3.58
C GLU A 23 -9.16 -18.43 -2.72
N ILE A 24 -9.44 -18.37 -1.42
CA ILE A 24 -8.72 -17.49 -0.50
C ILE A 24 -7.26 -17.96 -0.39
N THR A 25 -6.33 -17.03 -0.48
CA THR A 25 -4.90 -17.31 -0.27
C THR A 25 -4.68 -17.75 1.19
N PRO A 26 -3.96 -18.87 1.42
CA PRO A 26 -3.68 -19.35 2.78
C PRO A 26 -3.12 -18.29 3.71
N GLY A 27 -3.72 -18.16 4.90
CA GLY A 27 -3.39 -17.15 5.90
C GLY A 27 -4.16 -15.82 5.78
N CYS A 28 -5.06 -15.70 4.79
CA CYS A 28 -5.94 -14.53 4.63
C CYS A 28 -7.35 -14.73 5.17
N GLU A 29 -7.72 -15.96 5.52
CA GLU A 29 -9.10 -16.38 5.83
C GLU A 29 -9.70 -15.59 6.98
N ASP A 30 -8.96 -15.47 8.09
CA ASP A 30 -9.45 -14.83 9.30
C ASP A 30 -9.59 -13.31 9.10
N ALA A 31 -8.59 -12.66 8.53
CA ALA A 31 -8.67 -11.24 8.21
C ALA A 31 -9.79 -10.92 7.21
N PHE A 32 -10.01 -11.78 6.23
CA PHE A 32 -11.11 -11.62 5.28
C PHE A 32 -12.47 -11.77 5.96
N LYS A 33 -12.63 -12.76 6.83
CA LYS A 33 -13.91 -13.06 7.48
C LYS A 33 -14.24 -12.08 8.60
N ASN A 34 -13.26 -11.76 9.46
CA ASN A 34 -13.47 -11.10 10.74
C ASN A 34 -12.79 -9.72 10.84
N GLY A 35 -11.85 -9.43 9.93
CA GLY A 35 -11.05 -8.21 9.97
C GLY A 35 -11.76 -6.98 9.41
N ILE A 36 -11.11 -5.84 9.51
CA ILE A 36 -11.56 -4.55 8.98
C ILE A 36 -11.10 -4.42 7.53
N ALA A 37 -11.99 -4.00 6.63
CA ALA A 37 -11.66 -3.65 5.25
C ALA A 37 -11.42 -2.14 5.13
N THR A 38 -10.32 -1.76 4.50
CA THR A 38 -9.99 -0.36 4.24
C THR A 38 -9.63 -0.13 2.77
N ILE A 39 -9.76 1.11 2.31
CA ILE A 39 -9.32 1.48 0.98
C ILE A 39 -7.81 1.26 0.85
N LYS A 40 -7.42 0.58 -0.23
CA LYS A 40 -6.03 0.53 -0.66
C LYS A 40 -5.72 1.78 -1.48
N VAL A 41 -4.95 2.68 -0.89
CA VAL A 41 -4.51 3.91 -1.55
C VAL A 41 -3.25 3.64 -2.38
N ASP A 42 -3.17 4.22 -3.57
CA ASP A 42 -2.01 4.13 -4.48
C ASP A 42 -1.15 5.40 -4.37
N GLY A 43 0.05 5.22 -3.90
CA GLY A 43 1.01 6.28 -3.68
C GLY A 43 2.41 5.72 -3.42
N SER A 44 3.15 6.35 -2.55
CA SER A 44 4.47 5.90 -2.13
C SER A 44 4.50 5.66 -0.62
N CYS A 45 4.69 4.40 -0.25
CA CYS A 45 4.69 3.98 1.15
C CYS A 45 5.83 4.64 1.94
N CYS A 46 5.51 5.18 3.10
CA CYS A 46 6.43 5.81 4.03
C CYS A 46 6.03 5.53 5.48
N ALA A 47 6.84 5.93 6.45
CA ALA A 47 6.58 5.69 7.86
C ALA A 47 7.19 6.78 8.74
N ILE A 48 6.58 6.99 9.90
CA ILE A 48 7.21 7.67 11.03
C ILE A 48 7.52 6.58 12.06
N ILE A 49 8.78 6.47 12.47
CA ILE A 49 9.27 5.46 13.42
C ILE A 49 10.17 6.17 14.44
N ASN A 50 9.81 6.14 15.71
CA ASN A 50 10.50 6.87 16.78
C ASN A 50 10.70 8.35 16.44
N GLY A 51 9.65 8.99 15.87
CA GLY A 51 9.64 10.39 15.45
C GLY A 51 10.46 10.70 14.20
N LYS A 52 11.16 9.73 13.60
CA LYS A 52 11.92 9.90 12.37
C LYS A 52 11.10 9.50 11.15
N PHE A 53 11.26 10.23 10.05
CA PHE A 53 10.52 9.99 8.82
C PHE A 53 11.33 9.14 7.83
N TYR A 54 10.68 8.12 7.27
CA TYR A 54 11.27 7.14 6.36
C TYR A 54 10.41 6.97 5.12
N LYS A 55 11.05 6.69 3.98
CA LYS A 55 10.42 6.20 2.75
C LYS A 55 10.72 4.71 2.57
N ARG A 56 9.82 3.98 1.93
CA ARG A 56 10.04 2.57 1.61
C ARG A 56 10.98 2.42 0.42
N TYR A 57 11.88 1.46 0.51
CA TYR A 57 12.77 1.04 -0.55
C TYR A 57 12.74 -0.49 -0.64
N ASP A 58 12.37 -1.03 -1.81
CA ASP A 58 12.35 -2.47 -2.05
C ASP A 58 13.66 -2.89 -2.73
N ALA A 59 14.61 -3.39 -1.95
CA ALA A 59 15.85 -3.92 -2.48
C ALA A 59 15.56 -5.14 -3.35
N LYS A 60 16.02 -5.12 -4.62
CA LYS A 60 15.95 -6.27 -5.52
C LYS A 60 17.04 -7.27 -5.14
N LYS A 61 16.84 -8.55 -5.52
CA LYS A 61 17.83 -9.62 -5.32
C LYS A 61 19.23 -9.16 -5.76
N GLY A 62 20.21 -9.29 -4.87
CA GLY A 62 21.60 -8.92 -5.13
C GLY A 62 21.91 -7.41 -5.08
N ARG A 63 20.94 -6.56 -4.78
CA ARG A 63 21.17 -5.12 -4.54
C ARG A 63 21.31 -4.84 -3.04
N LYS A 64 22.32 -4.07 -2.68
CA LYS A 64 22.46 -3.57 -1.31
C LYS A 64 21.46 -2.44 -1.06
N PRO A 65 20.79 -2.42 0.10
CA PRO A 65 19.98 -1.28 0.49
C PRO A 65 20.87 -0.04 0.72
N PRO A 66 20.32 1.18 0.63
CA PRO A 66 21.02 2.40 0.98
C PRO A 66 21.58 2.38 2.40
N GLU A 67 22.60 3.21 2.67
CA GLU A 67 23.14 3.39 4.01
C GLU A 67 22.06 3.90 4.97
N GLY A 68 22.08 3.39 6.22
CA GLY A 68 21.07 3.74 7.24
C GLY A 68 19.68 3.12 7.02
N ALA A 69 19.52 2.27 6.00
CA ALA A 69 18.25 1.55 5.77
C ALA A 69 17.98 0.51 6.88
N ILE A 70 16.73 0.45 7.33
CA ILE A 70 16.25 -0.50 8.34
C ILE A 70 15.37 -1.56 7.64
N PRO A 71 15.66 -2.87 7.76
CA PRO A 71 14.81 -3.90 7.16
C PRO A 71 13.39 -3.86 7.74
N CYS A 72 12.37 -3.96 6.89
CA CYS A 72 10.96 -4.09 7.31
C CYS A 72 10.63 -5.51 7.77
N CYS A 73 11.31 -6.51 7.20
CA CYS A 73 11.14 -7.94 7.44
C CYS A 73 12.32 -8.68 6.82
N ASP A 74 12.34 -10.01 6.94
CA ASP A 74 13.25 -10.84 6.17
C ASP A 74 13.00 -10.76 4.66
N PRO A 75 14.01 -11.03 3.82
CA PRO A 75 13.83 -11.06 2.37
C PRO A 75 12.84 -12.15 1.96
N ASP A 76 12.03 -11.85 0.95
CA ASP A 76 11.13 -12.83 0.34
C ASP A 76 11.95 -14.03 -0.20
N PRO A 77 11.70 -15.26 0.29
CA PRO A 77 12.53 -16.42 -0.04
C PRO A 77 12.46 -16.83 -1.53
N VAL A 78 11.38 -16.47 -2.22
CA VAL A 78 11.15 -16.83 -3.63
C VAL A 78 11.73 -15.75 -4.55
N THR A 79 11.32 -14.50 -4.34
CA THR A 79 11.67 -13.40 -5.24
C THR A 79 12.96 -12.67 -4.85
N GLY A 80 13.41 -12.82 -3.59
CA GLY A 80 14.54 -12.11 -3.02
C GLY A 80 14.30 -10.60 -2.83
N HIS A 81 13.06 -10.13 -2.98
CA HIS A 81 12.69 -8.75 -2.66
C HIS A 81 12.77 -8.52 -1.15
N TRP A 82 13.42 -7.42 -0.79
CA TRP A 82 13.66 -7.10 0.62
C TRP A 82 13.30 -5.65 0.91
N PRO A 83 12.13 -5.39 1.49
CA PRO A 83 11.69 -4.03 1.79
C PRO A 83 12.44 -3.45 2.99
N HIS A 84 12.81 -2.17 2.86
CA HIS A 84 13.52 -1.39 3.87
C HIS A 84 12.84 -0.04 4.09
N TRP A 85 13.03 0.50 5.28
CA TRP A 85 12.81 1.90 5.59
C TRP A 85 14.12 2.67 5.42
N VAL A 86 14.13 3.65 4.51
CA VAL A 86 15.27 4.53 4.24
C VAL A 86 14.96 5.89 4.85
N PRO A 87 15.84 6.48 5.69
CA PRO A 87 15.61 7.81 6.23
C PRO A 87 15.36 8.83 5.12
N VAL A 88 14.36 9.68 5.31
CA VAL A 88 14.13 10.85 4.44
C VAL A 88 15.11 11.93 4.86
N ASP A 89 15.94 12.38 3.92
CA ASP A 89 17.02 13.36 4.14
C ASP A 89 16.70 14.69 3.44
N SER A 90 16.67 15.77 4.20
CA SER A 90 16.45 17.13 3.69
C SER A 90 17.54 17.61 2.72
N ASN A 91 18.73 17.03 2.77
CA ASN A 91 19.84 17.33 1.86
C ASN A 91 19.75 16.52 0.56
N ASN A 92 18.88 15.53 0.48
CA ASN A 92 18.64 14.75 -0.72
C ASN A 92 17.51 15.37 -1.57
N PRO A 93 17.81 15.92 -2.76
CA PRO A 93 16.78 16.51 -3.63
C PRO A 93 15.66 15.55 -4.01
N GLY A 94 15.94 14.23 -4.03
CA GLY A 94 14.96 13.18 -4.30
C GLY A 94 13.89 13.02 -3.21
N ASP A 95 14.12 13.57 -2.01
CA ASP A 95 13.23 13.42 -0.86
C ASP A 95 12.33 14.65 -0.63
N LYS A 96 12.51 15.71 -1.41
CA LYS A 96 11.80 16.99 -1.23
C LYS A 96 10.28 16.83 -1.20
N TRP A 97 9.73 15.91 -2.00
CA TRP A 97 8.28 15.71 -2.10
C TRP A 97 7.71 14.96 -0.89
N PHE A 98 8.46 14.01 -0.32
CA PHE A 98 8.09 13.39 0.96
C PHE A 98 8.07 14.42 2.09
N ILE A 99 9.07 15.31 2.14
CA ILE A 99 9.14 16.39 3.14
C ILE A 99 7.97 17.34 2.98
N GLN A 100 7.63 17.71 1.74
CA GLN A 100 6.50 18.58 1.45
C GLN A 100 5.16 17.93 1.80
N ALA A 101 4.96 16.66 1.45
CA ALA A 101 3.77 15.90 1.81
C ALA A 101 3.58 15.87 3.33
N LYS A 102 4.64 15.56 4.10
CA LYS A 102 4.60 15.61 5.56
C LYS A 102 4.23 16.99 6.08
N ALA A 103 4.86 18.07 5.57
CA ALA A 103 4.60 19.44 6.00
C ALA A 103 3.16 19.89 5.71
N ASN A 104 2.60 19.50 4.56
CA ASN A 104 1.21 19.82 4.20
C ASN A 104 0.23 19.07 5.13
N SER A 105 0.50 17.81 5.44
CA SER A 105 -0.35 16.99 6.29
C SER A 105 -0.31 17.42 7.76
N THR A 106 0.84 17.82 8.29
CA THR A 106 0.99 18.32 9.67
C THR A 106 0.13 19.56 9.92
N LYS A 107 -0.19 20.33 8.88
CA LYS A 107 -1.10 21.50 9.00
C LYS A 107 -2.57 21.10 9.10
N LEU A 108 -2.94 19.92 8.62
CA LEU A 108 -4.31 19.43 8.57
C LEU A 108 -4.65 18.48 9.72
N ILE A 109 -3.67 17.72 10.19
CA ILE A 109 -3.83 16.67 11.19
C ILE A 109 -2.86 16.97 12.34
N CYS A 110 -3.35 17.44 13.45
CA CYS A 110 -2.56 17.76 14.66
C CYS A 110 -1.77 16.56 15.22
N GLU A 111 -1.99 15.34 14.74
CA GLU A 111 -1.45 14.08 15.26
C GLU A 111 -0.52 13.30 14.31
N LEU A 112 0.03 13.91 13.26
CA LEU A 112 1.03 13.26 12.40
C LEU A 112 2.37 12.96 13.12
N SER A 113 2.39 12.97 14.42
CA SER A 113 3.55 12.57 15.26
C SER A 113 3.49 11.11 15.69
N LEU A 114 2.46 10.35 15.32
CA LEU A 114 2.32 8.96 15.70
C LEU A 114 3.26 8.09 14.87
N ASP A 115 3.92 7.17 15.52
CA ASP A 115 4.66 6.10 14.89
C ASP A 115 3.68 5.20 14.13
N TRP A 116 3.57 5.43 12.81
CA TRP A 116 2.64 4.74 11.92
C TRP A 116 3.18 4.69 10.49
N THR A 117 2.51 3.94 9.66
CA THR A 117 2.80 3.87 8.22
C THR A 117 1.78 4.69 7.43
N TYR A 118 2.24 5.30 6.34
CA TYR A 118 1.48 6.23 5.52
C TYR A 118 1.67 5.95 4.04
N GLU A 119 0.72 6.39 3.23
CA GLU A 119 0.88 6.51 1.79
C GLU A 119 1.07 7.98 1.42
N ALA A 120 2.18 8.33 0.79
CA ALA A 120 2.39 9.65 0.22
C ALA A 120 1.68 9.73 -1.14
N ILE A 121 0.73 10.67 -1.27
CA ILE A 121 -0.13 10.85 -2.43
C ILE A 121 -0.09 12.30 -2.91
N GLY A 122 -0.40 12.53 -4.18
CA GLY A 122 -0.47 13.85 -4.78
C GLY A 122 0.30 13.99 -6.09
N PRO A 123 0.52 15.22 -6.57
CA PRO A 123 1.07 15.48 -7.89
C PRO A 123 2.41 14.79 -8.21
N HIS A 124 3.21 14.48 -7.17
CA HIS A 124 4.53 13.90 -7.35
C HIS A 124 4.60 12.40 -7.02
N PHE A 125 3.45 11.75 -6.74
CA PHE A 125 3.36 10.36 -6.38
C PHE A 125 2.45 9.58 -7.33
N GLN A 126 2.95 8.48 -7.91
CA GLN A 126 2.22 7.50 -8.76
C GLN A 126 1.36 8.14 -9.87
N GLY A 127 1.79 9.28 -10.44
CA GLY A 127 1.04 9.96 -11.49
C GLY A 127 -0.23 10.64 -11.03
N ASN A 128 -0.40 10.85 -9.72
CA ASN A 128 -1.54 11.56 -9.12
C ASN A 128 -2.92 10.97 -9.46
N PRO A 129 -3.17 9.70 -9.16
CA PRO A 129 -4.44 9.06 -9.56
C PRO A 129 -5.69 9.70 -8.90
N TYR A 130 -5.49 10.50 -7.86
CA TYR A 130 -6.57 11.19 -7.12
C TYR A 130 -6.77 12.65 -7.53
N ASN A 131 -6.02 13.14 -8.53
CA ASN A 131 -6.09 14.52 -9.05
C ASN A 131 -5.98 15.59 -7.94
N LEU A 132 -5.07 15.38 -6.98
CA LEU A 132 -4.82 16.30 -5.88
C LEU A 132 -3.97 17.48 -6.34
N GLU A 133 -4.20 18.67 -5.77
CA GLU A 133 -3.41 19.87 -6.03
C GLU A 133 -2.08 19.90 -5.27
N LYS A 134 -1.98 19.17 -4.16
CA LYS A 134 -0.82 19.12 -3.25
C LYS A 134 -0.54 17.70 -2.81
N ASP A 135 0.71 17.48 -2.41
CA ASP A 135 1.11 16.21 -1.81
C ASP A 135 0.69 16.12 -0.34
N TYR A 136 0.25 14.94 0.08
CA TYR A 136 -0.18 14.64 1.43
C TYR A 136 0.30 13.26 1.88
N LEU A 137 0.34 13.04 3.20
CA LEU A 137 0.45 11.72 3.82
C LEU A 137 -0.93 11.28 4.29
N LEU A 138 -1.37 10.11 3.87
CA LEU A 138 -2.59 9.46 4.34
C LEU A 138 -2.22 8.26 5.20
N PRO A 139 -2.70 8.15 6.45
CA PRO A 139 -2.43 6.99 7.29
C PRO A 139 -2.99 5.72 6.65
N HIS A 140 -2.23 4.62 6.71
CA HIS A 140 -2.77 3.33 6.33
C HIS A 140 -3.85 2.87 7.31
N GLY A 141 -4.92 2.28 6.79
CA GLY A 141 -6.04 1.83 7.60
C GLY A 141 -7.10 2.90 7.91
N GLU A 142 -6.91 4.16 7.50
CA GLU A 142 -7.78 5.29 7.88
C GLU A 142 -9.18 5.21 7.26
N ILE A 143 -9.28 4.81 5.98
CA ILE A 143 -10.56 4.83 5.27
C ILE A 143 -11.19 3.44 5.33
N ILE A 144 -12.06 3.24 6.34
CA ILE A 144 -12.79 1.99 6.54
C ILE A 144 -13.97 1.92 5.59
N VAL A 145 -14.25 0.73 5.05
CA VAL A 145 -15.38 0.45 4.17
C VAL A 145 -16.09 -0.83 4.56
N GLU A 146 -17.39 -0.85 4.32
CA GLU A 146 -18.21 -2.04 4.44
C GLU A 146 -18.27 -2.76 3.09
N VAL A 147 -17.93 -4.06 3.09
CA VAL A 147 -17.94 -4.90 1.89
C VAL A 147 -18.30 -6.33 2.25
N GLY A 148 -19.02 -7.03 1.37
CA GLY A 148 -19.34 -8.45 1.54
C GLY A 148 -18.09 -9.32 1.59
N ARG A 149 -18.18 -10.46 2.28
CA ARG A 149 -17.06 -11.35 2.56
C ARG A 149 -17.08 -12.61 1.70
N ASP A 150 -17.32 -12.41 0.41
CA ASP A 150 -17.30 -13.42 -0.64
C ASP A 150 -16.70 -12.85 -1.94
N PHE A 151 -16.35 -13.71 -2.87
CA PHE A 151 -15.67 -13.35 -4.11
C PHE A 151 -16.49 -12.38 -4.97
N GLU A 152 -17.79 -12.67 -5.17
CA GLU A 152 -18.69 -11.86 -5.99
C GLU A 152 -18.91 -10.47 -5.38
N SER A 153 -19.06 -10.38 -4.06
CA SER A 153 -19.20 -9.11 -3.37
C SER A 153 -17.96 -8.22 -3.53
N ILE A 154 -16.76 -8.79 -3.46
CA ILE A 154 -15.50 -8.06 -3.68
C ILE A 154 -15.38 -7.63 -5.14
N LEU A 155 -15.67 -8.50 -6.09
CA LEU A 155 -15.65 -8.19 -7.52
C LEU A 155 -16.60 -7.04 -7.84
N ASN A 156 -17.85 -7.12 -7.37
CA ASN A 156 -18.87 -6.10 -7.60
C ASN A 156 -18.48 -4.76 -6.96
N TRP A 157 -18.01 -4.79 -5.71
CA TRP A 157 -17.54 -3.59 -5.02
C TRP A 157 -16.42 -2.89 -5.80
N LEU A 158 -15.39 -3.63 -6.24
CA LEU A 158 -14.29 -3.08 -7.02
C LEU A 158 -14.72 -2.62 -8.42
N ASN A 159 -15.77 -3.19 -9.02
CA ASN A 159 -16.30 -2.74 -10.28
C ASN A 159 -17.06 -1.39 -10.16
N GLU A 160 -17.79 -1.22 -9.07
CA GLU A 160 -18.64 -0.04 -8.82
C GLU A 160 -17.87 1.16 -8.26
N HIS A 161 -16.73 0.92 -7.62
CA HIS A 161 -15.94 1.95 -6.95
C HIS A 161 -14.65 2.25 -7.72
N LYS A 162 -14.14 3.50 -7.59
CA LYS A 162 -12.98 4.00 -8.34
C LYS A 162 -11.63 3.87 -7.58
N GLU A 163 -11.59 3.16 -6.48
CA GLU A 163 -10.40 2.97 -5.65
C GLU A 163 -9.46 1.90 -6.25
N GLU A 164 -8.16 1.94 -5.93
CA GLU A 164 -7.19 0.95 -6.39
C GLU A 164 -7.55 -0.47 -5.92
N GLY A 165 -8.07 -0.60 -4.71
CA GLY A 165 -8.38 -1.87 -4.09
C GLY A 165 -8.73 -1.77 -2.62
N LEU A 166 -8.63 -2.91 -1.95
CA LEU A 166 -8.91 -3.06 -0.53
C LEU A 166 -7.72 -3.69 0.20
N VAL A 167 -7.57 -3.36 1.49
CA VAL A 167 -6.68 -4.02 2.44
C VAL A 167 -7.50 -4.55 3.59
N PHE A 168 -7.26 -5.79 3.98
CA PHE A 168 -7.91 -6.43 5.12
C PHE A 168 -6.95 -6.50 6.30
N TRP A 169 -7.41 -5.99 7.43
CA TRP A 169 -6.64 -5.83 8.66
C TRP A 169 -7.19 -6.74 9.75
N LEU A 170 -6.30 -7.27 10.57
CA LEU A 170 -6.62 -8.02 11.78
C LEU A 170 -5.65 -7.58 12.88
N ASP A 171 -6.16 -7.25 14.06
CA ASP A 171 -5.36 -6.79 15.21
C ASP A 171 -4.36 -5.66 14.85
N ASP A 172 -4.84 -4.63 14.16
CA ASP A 172 -4.07 -3.48 13.67
C ASP A 172 -2.94 -3.82 12.67
N GLU A 173 -2.90 -5.06 12.17
CA GLU A 173 -1.95 -5.51 11.17
C GLU A 173 -2.61 -5.71 9.79
N PRO A 174 -2.01 -5.19 8.69
CA PRO A 174 -2.48 -5.48 7.34
C PRO A 174 -2.09 -6.91 6.96
N ILE A 175 -3.08 -7.76 6.70
CA ILE A 175 -2.88 -9.19 6.44
C ILE A 175 -2.87 -9.49 4.94
N CYS A 176 -3.85 -8.98 4.19
CA CYS A 176 -3.94 -9.22 2.76
C CYS A 176 -4.58 -8.04 2.03
N LYS A 177 -4.50 -8.05 0.70
CA LYS A 177 -5.04 -7.01 -0.17
C LYS A 177 -5.65 -7.60 -1.43
N ILE A 178 -6.51 -6.86 -2.07
CA ILE A 178 -7.05 -7.14 -3.40
C ILE A 178 -7.09 -5.84 -4.21
N LYS A 179 -6.82 -5.92 -5.50
CA LYS A 179 -6.77 -4.77 -6.39
C LYS A 179 -7.76 -4.92 -7.54
N ARG A 180 -8.19 -3.81 -8.12
CA ARG A 180 -8.92 -3.77 -9.39
C ARG A 180 -8.22 -4.57 -10.48
N SER A 181 -6.89 -4.39 -10.61
CA SER A 181 -6.08 -5.08 -11.60
C SER A 181 -6.00 -6.60 -11.41
N ASP A 182 -6.26 -7.14 -10.20
CA ASP A 182 -6.33 -8.59 -9.99
C ASP A 182 -7.56 -9.20 -10.68
N PHE A 183 -8.66 -8.42 -10.82
CA PHE A 183 -9.87 -8.76 -11.58
C PHE A 183 -9.82 -8.32 -13.05
N GLY A 184 -8.72 -7.72 -13.51
CA GLY A 184 -8.58 -7.20 -14.87
C GLY A 184 -9.22 -5.82 -15.09
N PHE A 185 -9.70 -5.14 -14.06
CA PHE A 185 -10.22 -3.78 -14.16
C PHE A 185 -9.09 -2.76 -14.31
N GLU A 186 -9.35 -1.68 -15.04
CA GLU A 186 -8.37 -0.60 -15.25
C GLU A 186 -8.10 0.18 -13.96
N TRP A 187 -6.84 0.55 -13.75
CA TRP A 187 -6.40 1.48 -12.71
C TRP A 187 -5.24 2.35 -13.25
N PRO A 188 -5.23 3.68 -13.03
CA PRO A 188 -6.34 4.50 -12.49
C PRO A 188 -7.57 4.48 -13.39
N VAL A 189 -8.75 4.66 -12.78
CA VAL A 189 -10.00 4.78 -13.53
C VAL A 189 -10.01 6.16 -14.21
N LYS A 190 -10.05 6.17 -15.53
CA LYS A 190 -10.18 7.43 -16.30
C LYS A 190 -11.64 7.88 -16.27
N ASP A 191 -11.83 9.15 -15.98
CA ASP A 191 -13.13 9.77 -16.19
C ASP A 191 -13.43 9.78 -17.70
N ALA A 192 -14.65 9.35 -18.05
CA ALA A 192 -15.13 9.30 -19.44
C ALA A 192 -15.43 10.71 -19.97
#